data_7833d558ea26580a29bdcb1c94cf5ff6
#
_entry.id   7833d558ea26580a29bdcb1c94cf5ff6
#
_cell.length_a   1.000
_cell.length_b   1.000
_cell.length_c   1.000
_cell.angle_alpha   90.00
_cell.angle_beta   90.00
_cell.angle_gamma   90.00
#
_symmetry.space_group_name_H-M   'P 1'
#
loop_
_entity.id
_entity.type
_entity.pdbx_description
1 polymer ?
#
loop_
_entity_poly.entity_id
_entity_poly.type
_entity_poly.pdbx_seq_one_letter_code
_entity_poly.pdbx_strand_id
1 'polypeptide(L)'
;MNENEFKKQMENLKTPQADTISHQQILKIILLNAQKSSRLGIVFIIIPCLFLFGVFLKYLLGIDFKIFSSLEDAMAALDKISYLKWLSPLLLVGLPLVGIVLNALAITHFYWSKLNKEFIITIKFRLINIILLLISIAIVAIFILYAIAENAGHRVVE
;
A
#
# COMPACT_ATOMS: atom_id res chain seq x y z
N MET A 1 -30.77 38.06 39.67
CA MET A 1 -30.10 37.92 38.38
C MET A 1 -31.18 37.93 37.31
N ASN A 2 -31.17 38.94 36.45
CA ASN A 2 -32.27 39.21 35.53
C ASN A 2 -32.14 38.29 34.30
N GLU A 3 -33.22 37.69 33.86
CA GLU A 3 -33.24 36.71 32.76
C GLU A 3 -32.62 37.26 31.45
N ASN A 4 -32.74 38.58 31.26
CA ASN A 4 -32.14 39.28 30.13
C ASN A 4 -30.60 39.41 30.22
N GLU A 5 -30.03 39.49 31.42
CA GLU A 5 -28.58 39.51 31.64
C GLU A 5 -27.98 38.12 31.41
N PHE A 6 -28.71 37.07 31.82
CA PHE A 6 -28.28 35.69 31.59
C PHE A 6 -28.27 35.35 30.09
N LYS A 7 -29.32 35.76 29.33
CA LYS A 7 -29.34 35.57 27.87
C LYS A 7 -28.17 36.30 27.17
N LYS A 8 -27.87 37.53 27.59
CA LYS A 8 -26.77 38.30 27.05
C LYS A 8 -25.39 37.70 27.38
N GLN A 9 -25.25 37.07 28.52
CA GLN A 9 -24.01 36.33 28.89
C GLN A 9 -23.91 35.03 28.09
N MET A 10 -24.99 34.34 27.84
CA MET A 10 -24.98 33.11 26.99
C MET A 10 -24.70 33.42 25.51
N GLU A 11 -25.21 34.54 24.98
CA GLU A 11 -24.86 34.99 23.61
C GLU A 11 -23.40 35.41 23.45
N ASN A 12 -22.77 35.91 24.52
CA ASN A 12 -21.34 36.25 24.52
C ASN A 12 -20.40 35.10 24.86
N LEU A 13 -20.91 33.92 25.19
CA LEU A 13 -20.12 32.71 25.27
C LEU A 13 -19.71 32.31 23.85
N LYS A 14 -18.58 32.90 23.39
CA LYS A 14 -17.91 32.40 22.20
C LYS A 14 -17.66 30.92 22.44
N THR A 15 -18.30 30.09 21.64
CA THR A 15 -17.95 28.67 21.53
C THR A 15 -16.43 28.57 21.48
N PRO A 16 -15.78 27.82 22.39
CA PRO A 16 -14.33 27.69 22.34
C PRO A 16 -13.98 27.16 20.96
N GLN A 17 -13.44 28.02 20.12
CA GLN A 17 -12.78 27.59 18.90
C GLN A 17 -11.59 26.76 19.35
N ALA A 18 -11.83 25.46 19.49
CA ALA A 18 -10.72 24.54 19.71
C ALA A 18 -9.73 24.76 18.56
N ASP A 19 -8.50 25.14 18.92
CA ASP A 19 -7.37 25.26 18.01
C ASP A 19 -6.95 23.90 17.39
N THR A 20 -7.94 23.11 17.02
CA THR A 20 -7.79 21.80 16.40
C THR A 20 -7.34 21.87 14.94
N ILE A 21 -7.39 23.08 14.35
CA ILE A 21 -7.19 23.23 12.88
C ILE A 21 -5.72 23.13 12.50
N SER A 22 -4.78 23.62 13.31
CA SER A 22 -3.35 23.63 12.95
C SER A 22 -2.69 22.25 13.02
N HIS A 23 -3.07 21.42 14.00
CA HIS A 23 -2.49 20.07 14.14
C HIS A 23 -3.09 19.04 13.16
N GLN A 24 -4.35 19.21 12.76
CA GLN A 24 -4.98 18.37 11.73
C GLN A 24 -4.40 18.62 10.34
N GLN A 25 -3.93 19.82 10.05
CA GLN A 25 -3.31 20.14 8.74
C GLN A 25 -1.94 19.47 8.57
N ILE A 26 -1.11 19.41 9.60
CA ILE A 26 0.23 18.80 9.53
C ILE A 26 0.12 17.27 9.31
N LEU A 27 -0.82 16.60 9.97
CA LEU A 27 -1.06 15.16 9.77
C LEU A 27 -1.75 14.85 8.44
N LYS A 28 -2.55 15.77 7.89
CA LYS A 28 -3.16 15.63 6.55
C LYS A 28 -2.13 15.66 5.41
N ILE A 29 -1.00 16.32 5.58
CA ILE A 29 0.07 16.38 4.57
C ILE A 29 0.82 15.05 4.50
N ILE A 30 0.97 14.34 5.62
CA ILE A 30 1.71 13.06 5.72
C ILE A 30 0.84 11.88 5.29
N LEU A 31 -0.48 11.97 5.45
CA LEU A 31 -1.41 10.94 5.03
C LEU A 31 -1.69 11.08 3.53
N LEU A 32 -1.05 10.22 2.74
CA LEU A 32 -1.34 10.05 1.32
C LEU A 32 -2.86 10.04 1.10
N ASN A 33 -3.35 10.95 0.27
CA ASN A 33 -4.75 10.95 -0.12
C ASN A 33 -5.08 9.54 -0.63
N ALA A 34 -6.09 8.88 -0.05
CA ALA A 34 -6.41 7.49 -0.34
C ALA A 34 -6.67 7.21 -1.81
N GLN A 35 -7.18 8.21 -2.56
CA GLN A 35 -7.35 8.10 -4.00
C GLN A 35 -6.00 8.07 -4.73
N LYS A 36 -5.02 8.85 -4.31
CA LYS A 36 -3.67 8.81 -4.88
C LYS A 36 -2.98 7.49 -4.52
N SER A 37 -3.12 7.05 -3.27
CA SER A 37 -2.57 5.77 -2.82
C SER A 37 -3.16 4.58 -3.58
N SER A 38 -4.48 4.54 -3.83
CA SER A 38 -5.08 3.46 -4.58
C SER A 38 -4.63 3.45 -6.05
N ARG A 39 -4.52 4.62 -6.69
CA ARG A 39 -4.00 4.72 -8.07
C ARG A 39 -2.56 4.23 -8.17
N LEU A 40 -1.69 4.66 -7.26
CA LEU A 40 -0.30 4.18 -7.20
C LEU A 40 -0.25 2.68 -6.89
N GLY A 41 -1.08 2.20 -5.97
CA GLY A 41 -1.20 0.78 -5.65
C GLY A 41 -1.57 -0.07 -6.87
N ILE A 42 -2.52 0.39 -7.70
CA ILE A 42 -2.87 -0.28 -8.96
C ILE A 42 -1.65 -0.34 -9.89
N VAL A 43 -0.97 0.77 -10.11
CA VAL A 43 0.22 0.84 -10.99
C VAL A 43 1.30 -0.13 -10.51
N PHE A 44 1.57 -0.21 -9.21
CA PHE A 44 2.60 -1.10 -8.65
C PHE A 44 2.25 -2.58 -8.71
N ILE A 45 0.96 -2.91 -8.82
CA ILE A 45 0.48 -4.30 -8.91
C ILE A 45 0.40 -4.79 -10.37
N ILE A 46 0.23 -3.90 -11.37
CA ILE A 46 0.01 -4.28 -12.76
C ILE A 46 1.13 -5.19 -13.28
N ILE A 47 2.40 -4.80 -13.12
CA ILE A 47 3.55 -5.57 -13.65
C ILE A 47 3.64 -6.94 -12.99
N PRO A 48 3.67 -7.08 -11.65
CA PRO A 48 3.68 -8.39 -10.99
C PRO A 48 2.45 -9.25 -11.31
N CYS A 49 1.25 -8.67 -11.41
CA CYS A 49 0.04 -9.40 -11.77
C CYS A 49 0.13 -9.95 -13.20
N LEU A 50 0.56 -9.15 -14.17
CA LEU A 50 0.75 -9.58 -15.55
C LEU A 50 1.79 -10.70 -15.64
N PHE A 51 2.86 -10.60 -14.88
CA PHE A 51 3.90 -11.62 -14.83
C PHE A 51 3.34 -12.95 -14.27
N LEU A 52 2.70 -12.92 -13.10
CA LEU A 52 2.11 -14.12 -12.49
C LEU A 52 1.01 -14.73 -13.37
N PHE A 53 0.17 -13.89 -13.99
CA PHE A 53 -0.87 -14.34 -14.92
C PHE A 53 -0.26 -14.99 -16.16
N GLY A 54 0.81 -14.43 -16.72
CA GLY A 54 1.53 -15.02 -17.85
C GLY A 54 2.19 -16.35 -17.49
N VAL A 55 2.82 -16.46 -16.30
CA VAL A 55 3.35 -17.72 -15.78
C VAL A 55 2.24 -18.77 -15.69
N PHE A 56 1.08 -18.41 -15.13
CA PHE A 56 -0.07 -19.29 -15.03
C PHE A 56 -0.54 -19.77 -16.41
N LEU A 57 -0.73 -18.88 -17.39
CA LEU A 57 -1.17 -19.24 -18.75
C LEU A 57 -0.16 -20.15 -19.45
N LYS A 58 1.12 -19.81 -19.40
CA LYS A 58 2.18 -20.53 -20.12
C LYS A 58 2.40 -21.93 -19.52
N TYR A 59 2.57 -22.04 -18.21
CA TYR A 59 3.01 -23.28 -17.58
C TYR A 59 1.86 -24.20 -17.14
N LEU A 60 0.64 -23.68 -16.84
CA LEU A 60 -0.51 -24.50 -16.51
C LEU A 60 -1.41 -24.80 -17.71
N LEU A 61 -1.62 -23.83 -18.60
CA LEU A 61 -2.56 -23.94 -19.70
C LEU A 61 -1.88 -24.15 -21.05
N GLY A 62 -0.53 -24.02 -21.13
CA GLY A 62 0.21 -24.14 -22.38
C GLY A 62 -0.08 -23.02 -23.38
N ILE A 63 -0.62 -21.89 -22.92
CA ILE A 63 -1.00 -20.75 -23.77
C ILE A 63 0.12 -19.74 -23.77
N ASP A 64 0.73 -19.52 -24.93
CA ASP A 64 1.74 -18.47 -25.10
C ASP A 64 1.05 -17.10 -25.31
N PHE A 65 1.28 -16.20 -24.35
CA PHE A 65 0.72 -14.86 -24.36
C PHE A 65 1.80 -13.84 -24.72
N LYS A 66 1.70 -13.23 -25.89
CA LYS A 66 2.72 -12.36 -26.48
C LYS A 66 3.24 -11.24 -25.54
N ILE A 67 2.35 -10.66 -24.72
CA ILE A 67 2.76 -9.62 -23.76
C ILE A 67 3.63 -10.22 -22.65
N PHE A 68 3.34 -11.46 -22.24
CA PHE A 68 4.14 -12.16 -21.24
C PHE A 68 5.52 -12.53 -21.78
N SER A 69 5.61 -13.08 -22.99
CA SER A 69 6.90 -13.41 -23.63
C SER A 69 7.77 -12.15 -23.74
N SER A 70 7.19 -11.00 -24.13
CA SER A 70 7.91 -9.72 -24.18
C SER A 70 8.36 -9.25 -22.81
N LEU A 71 7.57 -9.48 -21.76
CA LEU A 71 7.94 -9.14 -20.36
C LEU A 71 9.05 -10.07 -19.85
N GLU A 72 8.96 -11.37 -20.14
CA GLU A 72 9.98 -12.38 -19.83
C GLU A 72 11.33 -12.03 -20.49
N ASP A 73 11.31 -11.69 -21.78
CA ASP A 73 12.50 -11.26 -22.53
C ASP A 73 13.10 -9.96 -21.94
N ALA A 74 12.28 -9.01 -21.56
CA ALA A 74 12.73 -7.77 -20.93
C ALA A 74 13.37 -8.04 -19.56
N MET A 75 12.81 -8.92 -18.73
CA MET A 75 13.40 -9.31 -17.45
C MET A 75 14.73 -10.05 -17.67
N ALA A 76 14.76 -10.99 -18.61
CA ALA A 76 15.99 -11.71 -18.97
C ALA A 76 17.10 -10.78 -19.50
N ALA A 77 16.73 -9.72 -20.23
CA ALA A 77 17.66 -8.69 -20.68
C ALA A 77 18.26 -7.88 -19.51
N LEU A 78 17.41 -7.53 -18.53
CA LEU A 78 17.86 -6.85 -17.30
C LEU A 78 18.83 -7.72 -16.49
N ASP A 79 18.56 -9.01 -16.36
CA ASP A 79 19.38 -9.96 -15.60
C ASP A 79 20.75 -10.21 -16.24
N LYS A 80 20.89 -10.05 -17.55
CA LYS A 80 22.18 -10.12 -18.26
C LYS A 80 23.13 -8.97 -17.92
N ILE A 81 22.59 -7.83 -17.50
CA ILE A 81 23.36 -6.65 -17.16
C ILE A 81 23.68 -6.67 -15.67
N SER A 82 24.94 -6.90 -15.31
CA SER A 82 25.38 -7.17 -13.93
C SER A 82 24.91 -6.15 -12.89
N TYR A 83 24.88 -4.87 -13.23
CA TYR A 83 24.42 -3.79 -12.32
C TYR A 83 22.90 -3.58 -12.30
N LEU A 84 22.14 -4.23 -13.18
CA LEU A 84 20.68 -4.15 -13.26
C LEU A 84 19.94 -5.40 -12.76
N LYS A 85 20.66 -6.46 -12.39
CA LYS A 85 20.07 -7.72 -11.89
C LYS A 85 19.09 -7.53 -10.74
N TRP A 86 19.31 -6.53 -9.88
CA TRP A 86 18.43 -6.22 -8.76
C TRP A 86 17.08 -5.62 -9.18
N LEU A 87 16.98 -5.16 -10.43
CA LEU A 87 15.76 -4.48 -10.92
C LEU A 87 14.60 -5.46 -11.11
N SER A 88 14.88 -6.69 -11.59
CA SER A 88 13.86 -7.74 -11.76
C SER A 88 13.16 -8.08 -10.41
N PRO A 89 13.87 -8.44 -9.34
CA PRO A 89 13.23 -8.68 -8.05
C PRO A 89 12.58 -7.40 -7.46
N LEU A 90 13.14 -6.21 -7.73
CA LEU A 90 12.52 -4.96 -7.30
C LEU A 90 11.16 -4.74 -7.99
N LEU A 91 11.05 -4.99 -9.28
CA LEU A 91 9.81 -4.85 -10.03
C LEU A 91 8.77 -5.88 -9.62
N LEU A 92 9.17 -7.13 -9.38
CA LEU A 92 8.24 -8.22 -9.08
C LEU A 92 7.82 -8.26 -7.60
N VAL A 93 8.72 -7.97 -6.67
CA VAL A 93 8.49 -8.07 -5.22
C VAL A 93 8.51 -6.69 -4.56
N GLY A 94 9.44 -5.82 -4.94
CA GLY A 94 9.61 -4.51 -4.32
C GLY A 94 8.41 -3.58 -4.55
N LEU A 95 7.87 -3.54 -5.77
CA LEU A 95 6.68 -2.71 -6.05
C LEU A 95 5.44 -3.15 -5.26
N PRO A 96 5.08 -4.46 -5.19
CA PRO A 96 4.00 -4.90 -4.29
C PRO A 96 4.25 -4.60 -2.81
N LEU A 97 5.49 -4.69 -2.32
CA LEU A 97 5.82 -4.31 -0.94
C LEU A 97 5.54 -2.83 -0.68
N VAL A 98 5.96 -1.96 -1.59
CA VAL A 98 5.61 -0.52 -1.52
C VAL A 98 4.09 -0.34 -1.58
N GLY A 99 3.39 -1.10 -2.41
CA GLY A 99 1.93 -1.13 -2.49
C GLY A 99 1.27 -1.49 -1.17
N ILE A 100 1.80 -2.48 -0.45
CA ILE A 100 1.34 -2.86 0.90
C ILE A 100 1.44 -1.66 1.85
N VAL A 101 2.62 -1.03 1.92
CA VAL A 101 2.86 0.11 2.82
C VAL A 101 1.93 1.28 2.49
N LEU A 102 1.82 1.65 1.21
CA LEU A 102 0.98 2.76 0.78
C LEU A 102 -0.51 2.54 1.07
N ASN A 103 -1.02 1.34 0.80
CA ASN A 103 -2.42 1.02 1.04
C ASN A 103 -2.71 0.85 2.54
N ALA A 104 -1.79 0.27 3.32
CA ALA A 104 -1.90 0.19 4.77
C ALA A 104 -1.95 1.59 5.41
N LEU A 105 -1.06 2.50 5.01
CA LEU A 105 -1.06 3.89 5.48
C LEU A 105 -2.32 4.65 5.05
N ALA A 106 -2.90 4.34 3.89
CA ALA A 106 -4.13 4.97 3.41
C ALA A 106 -5.37 4.60 4.24
N ILE A 107 -5.40 3.42 4.84
CA ILE A 107 -6.49 2.95 5.70
C ILE A 107 -6.26 3.25 7.17
N THR A 108 -5.01 3.47 7.59
CA THR A 108 -4.65 3.68 8.99
C THR A 108 -4.39 5.16 9.25
N HIS A 109 -5.03 5.70 10.27
CA HIS A 109 -4.82 7.07 10.74
C HIS A 109 -4.27 7.05 12.15
N PHE A 110 -3.14 7.72 12.34
CA PHE A 110 -2.49 7.87 13.63
C PHE A 110 -2.81 9.25 14.20
N TYR A 111 -3.27 9.30 15.44
CA TYR A 111 -3.54 10.54 16.16
C TYR A 111 -2.94 10.47 17.57
N TRP A 112 -2.18 11.48 17.94
CA TRP A 112 -1.66 11.64 19.30
C TRP A 112 -2.50 12.66 20.06
N SER A 113 -3.23 12.21 21.09
CA SER A 113 -3.94 13.09 22.00
C SER A 113 -2.98 13.65 23.04
N LYS A 114 -2.70 14.97 22.96
CA LYS A 114 -1.83 15.65 23.95
C LYS A 114 -2.49 15.74 25.31
N LEU A 115 -3.82 15.82 25.37
CA LEU A 115 -4.59 15.93 26.60
C LEU A 115 -4.53 14.65 27.44
N ASN A 116 -4.75 13.51 26.81
CA ASN A 116 -4.79 12.21 27.49
C ASN A 116 -3.45 11.47 27.43
N LYS A 117 -2.45 11.98 26.71
CA LYS A 117 -1.19 11.29 26.42
C LYS A 117 -1.39 9.91 25.78
N GLU A 118 -2.43 9.78 24.97
CA GLU A 118 -2.85 8.52 24.32
C GLU A 118 -2.51 8.55 22.84
N PHE A 119 -2.07 7.39 22.33
CA PHE A 119 -1.88 7.16 20.90
C PHE A 119 -3.11 6.43 20.35
N ILE A 120 -3.88 7.12 19.50
CA ILE A 120 -5.11 6.62 18.92
C ILE A 120 -4.85 6.18 17.49
N ILE A 121 -5.13 4.91 17.18
CA ILE A 121 -5.07 4.36 15.84
C ILE A 121 -6.50 4.18 15.34
N THR A 122 -6.85 4.87 14.26
CA THR A 122 -8.16 4.75 13.63
C THR A 122 -8.02 4.07 12.29
N ILE A 123 -8.72 2.97 12.07
CA ILE A 123 -8.75 2.27 10.80
C ILE A 123 -10.01 2.71 10.05
N LYS A 124 -9.81 3.34 8.87
CA LYS A 124 -10.91 3.70 7.97
C LYS A 124 -11.13 2.61 6.95
N PHE A 125 -12.35 2.08 6.91
CA PHE A 125 -12.72 1.03 5.97
C PHE A 125 -12.83 1.61 4.55
N ARG A 126 -11.77 1.41 3.74
CA ARG A 126 -11.68 1.82 2.33
C ARG A 126 -11.50 0.59 1.49
N LEU A 127 -12.60 0.10 0.91
CA LEU A 127 -12.68 -1.19 0.22
C LEU A 127 -11.57 -1.37 -0.84
N ILE A 128 -11.38 -0.38 -1.70
CA ILE A 128 -10.36 -0.45 -2.78
C ILE A 128 -8.95 -0.62 -2.21
N ASN A 129 -8.57 0.17 -1.19
CA ASN A 129 -7.24 0.06 -0.58
C ASN A 129 -7.04 -1.28 0.16
N ILE A 130 -8.11 -1.83 0.76
CA ILE A 130 -8.07 -3.15 1.40
C ILE A 130 -7.87 -4.25 0.35
N ILE A 131 -8.63 -4.21 -0.75
CA ILE A 131 -8.47 -5.19 -1.85
C ILE A 131 -7.05 -5.12 -2.43
N LEU A 132 -6.53 -3.91 -2.71
CA LEU A 132 -5.17 -3.75 -3.22
C LEU A 132 -4.11 -4.23 -2.22
N LEU A 133 -4.32 -3.99 -0.93
CA LEU A 133 -3.46 -4.51 0.14
C LEU A 133 -3.41 -6.05 0.12
N LEU A 134 -4.58 -6.70 0.07
CA LEU A 134 -4.68 -8.15 0.04
C LEU A 134 -4.04 -8.75 -1.22
N ILE A 135 -4.28 -8.16 -2.39
CA ILE A 135 -3.65 -8.59 -3.66
C ILE A 135 -2.13 -8.44 -3.56
N SER A 136 -1.62 -7.32 -3.06
CA SER A 136 -0.18 -7.11 -2.88
C SER A 136 0.44 -8.14 -1.95
N ILE A 137 -0.21 -8.47 -0.83
CA ILE A 137 0.24 -9.50 0.11
C ILE A 137 0.26 -10.87 -0.57
N ALA A 138 -0.79 -11.21 -1.33
CA ALA A 138 -0.86 -12.49 -2.05
C ALA A 138 0.28 -12.62 -3.08
N ILE A 139 0.56 -11.56 -3.84
CA ILE A 139 1.68 -11.54 -4.82
C ILE A 139 3.00 -11.81 -4.11
N VAL A 140 3.30 -11.05 -3.04
CA VAL A 140 4.56 -11.22 -2.27
C VAL A 140 4.66 -12.63 -1.69
N ALA A 141 3.56 -13.17 -1.15
CA ALA A 141 3.53 -14.53 -0.61
C ALA A 141 3.85 -15.59 -1.68
N ILE A 142 3.29 -15.46 -2.89
CA ILE A 142 3.57 -16.38 -4.00
C ILE A 142 5.07 -16.35 -4.37
N PHE A 143 5.67 -15.16 -4.48
CA PHE A 143 7.11 -15.05 -4.80
C PHE A 143 8.00 -15.59 -3.68
N ILE A 144 7.64 -15.38 -2.41
CA ILE A 144 8.38 -15.95 -1.27
C ILE A 144 8.28 -17.48 -1.28
N LEU A 145 7.09 -18.05 -1.50
CA LEU A 145 6.90 -19.49 -1.59
C LEU A 145 7.69 -20.09 -2.75
N TYR A 146 7.70 -19.42 -3.89
CA TYR A 146 8.50 -19.84 -5.04
C TYR A 146 10.01 -19.86 -4.69
N ALA A 147 10.53 -18.79 -4.10
CA ALA A 147 11.92 -18.71 -3.71
C ALA A 147 12.32 -19.79 -2.67
N ILE A 148 11.42 -20.10 -1.73
CA ILE A 148 11.64 -21.17 -0.75
C ILE A 148 11.68 -22.54 -1.47
N ALA A 149 10.76 -22.79 -2.38
CA ALA A 149 10.69 -24.05 -3.12
C ALA A 149 11.93 -24.28 -3.99
N GLU A 150 12.40 -23.23 -4.67
CA GLU A 150 13.61 -23.27 -5.49
C GLU A 150 14.87 -23.59 -4.65
N ASN A 151 15.02 -22.87 -3.51
CA ASN A 151 16.15 -23.12 -2.61
C ASN A 151 16.10 -24.49 -1.93
N ALA A 152 14.90 -25.02 -1.64
CA ALA A 152 14.76 -26.37 -1.09
C ALA A 152 15.11 -27.45 -2.11
N GLY A 153 14.77 -27.24 -3.40
CA GLY A 153 15.11 -28.16 -4.50
C GLY A 153 16.61 -28.29 -4.71
N HIS A 154 17.38 -27.22 -4.58
CA HIS A 154 18.83 -27.25 -4.72
C HIS A 154 19.56 -28.03 -3.62
N ARG A 155 19.00 -28.12 -2.41
CA ARG A 155 19.63 -28.85 -1.29
C ARG A 155 19.45 -30.37 -1.33
N VAL A 156 18.56 -30.88 -2.18
CA VAL A 156 18.29 -32.33 -2.30
C VAL A 156 19.17 -33.01 -3.34
N VAL A 157 19.91 -32.23 -4.15
CA VAL A 157 20.73 -32.71 -5.28
C VAL A 157 22.23 -32.74 -4.95
N GLU A 158 22.63 -32.21 -3.79
CA GLU A 158 24.00 -32.38 -3.21
C GLU A 158 24.03 -33.56 -2.24
#